data_cc2a47e0b1c7ddc92753699c3b211600
#
_entry.id   cc2a47e0b1c7ddc92753699c3b211600
#
_cell.length_a   1.000
_cell.length_b   1.000
_cell.length_c   1.000
_cell.angle_alpha   90.00
_cell.angle_beta   90.00
_cell.angle_gamma   90.00
#
_symmetry.space_group_name_H-M   'P 1'
#
loop_
_entity.id
_entity.type
_entity.pdbx_description
1 polymer ?
#
loop_
_entity_poly.entity_id
_entity_poly.type
_entity_poly.pdbx_seq_one_letter_code
_entity_poly.pdbx_strand_id
1 'polypeptide(L)'
;ARWTIDLNREAAEIARAACDAHASAEHPRFVFGSMGPGTRLISLGQIDWPTMLASYADQARGLLAGGVDAFLIETAQDLLQVKCAINSCLLALEEVGRSPRETPIFVSLTIESTGTMLVGTDIAAAATVLKGYPIAGLGLNCATGPREMLPHIEYLGKHWDRLISCVPNAGLPVLVDGRT
;
A
#
# COMPACT_ATOMS: atom_id res chain seq x y z
N ALA A 1 12.20 3.16 16.27
CA ALA A 1 12.97 1.99 15.86
C ALA A 1 12.43 0.68 16.50
N ARG A 2 12.98 0.20 17.65
CA ARG A 2 12.60 -1.10 18.22
C ARG A 2 11.08 -1.24 18.49
N TRP A 3 10.46 -0.25 19.07
CA TRP A 3 9.01 -0.25 19.37
C TRP A 3 8.16 -0.35 18.09
N THR A 4 8.56 0.32 17.01
CA THR A 4 7.87 0.24 15.71
C THR A 4 7.94 -1.18 15.15
N ILE A 5 9.11 -1.81 15.21
CA ILE A 5 9.32 -3.20 14.75
C ILE A 5 8.44 -4.15 15.58
N ASP A 6 8.50 -4.05 16.90
CA ASP A 6 7.74 -4.94 17.80
C ASP A 6 6.23 -4.83 17.58
N LEU A 7 5.70 -3.59 17.47
CA LEU A 7 4.27 -3.36 17.24
C LEU A 7 3.78 -3.96 15.91
N ASN A 8 4.55 -3.74 14.82
CA ASN A 8 4.17 -4.28 13.52
C ASN A 8 4.31 -5.80 13.46
N ARG A 9 5.29 -6.38 14.16
CA ARG A 9 5.42 -7.83 14.29
C ARG A 9 4.20 -8.43 15.01
N GLU A 10 3.83 -7.90 16.16
CA GLU A 10 2.68 -8.38 16.94
C GLU A 10 1.38 -8.25 16.17
N ALA A 11 1.17 -7.14 15.45
CA ALA A 11 -0.01 -6.96 14.60
C ALA A 11 -0.08 -8.02 13.49
N ALA A 12 1.04 -8.33 12.83
CA ALA A 12 1.11 -9.36 11.79
C ALA A 12 0.91 -10.77 12.38
N GLU A 13 1.47 -11.07 13.56
CA GLU A 13 1.28 -12.34 14.27
C GLU A 13 -0.19 -12.59 14.63
N ILE A 14 -0.92 -11.56 15.07
CA ILE A 14 -2.37 -11.64 15.33
C ILE A 14 -3.13 -12.00 14.05
N ALA A 15 -2.84 -11.30 12.95
CA ALA A 15 -3.46 -11.58 11.66
C ALA A 15 -3.11 -12.99 11.15
N ARG A 16 -1.85 -13.41 11.30
CA ARG A 16 -1.39 -14.75 10.94
C ARG A 16 -2.14 -15.84 11.71
N ALA A 17 -2.25 -15.71 13.01
CA ALA A 17 -2.98 -16.66 13.85
C ALA A 17 -4.45 -16.78 13.43
N ALA A 18 -5.11 -15.66 13.10
CA ALA A 18 -6.48 -15.68 12.60
C ALA A 18 -6.58 -16.35 11.22
N CYS A 19 -5.66 -16.05 10.31
CA CYS A 19 -5.61 -16.70 9.00
C CYS A 19 -5.41 -18.22 9.11
N ASP A 20 -4.47 -18.66 9.93
CA ASP A 20 -4.15 -20.08 10.09
C ASP A 20 -5.32 -20.87 10.72
N ALA A 21 -6.05 -20.25 11.65
CA ALA A 21 -7.25 -20.86 12.24
C ALA A 21 -8.40 -21.07 11.25
N HIS A 22 -8.41 -20.34 10.12
CA HIS A 22 -9.48 -20.39 9.12
C HIS A 22 -9.01 -20.82 7.73
N ALA A 23 -7.73 -21.17 7.57
CA ALA A 23 -7.16 -21.66 6.31
C ALA A 23 -7.42 -23.16 6.14
N SER A 24 -7.59 -23.58 4.89
CA SER A 24 -7.54 -24.99 4.46
C SER A 24 -6.83 -25.09 3.11
N ALA A 25 -6.52 -26.32 2.68
CA ALA A 25 -5.92 -26.55 1.37
C ALA A 25 -6.79 -26.03 0.21
N GLU A 26 -8.12 -26.09 0.38
CA GLU A 26 -9.11 -25.63 -0.61
C GLU A 26 -9.37 -24.12 -0.51
N HIS A 27 -9.15 -23.53 0.68
CA HIS A 27 -9.41 -22.13 0.97
C HIS A 27 -8.22 -21.51 1.71
N PRO A 28 -7.09 -21.26 1.01
CA PRO A 28 -5.93 -20.61 1.62
C PRO A 28 -6.27 -19.17 2.06
N ARG A 29 -5.61 -18.71 3.13
CA ARG A 29 -5.73 -17.35 3.64
C ARG A 29 -4.37 -16.71 3.68
N PHE A 30 -4.31 -15.42 3.35
CA PHE A 30 -3.07 -14.67 3.25
C PHE A 30 -3.12 -13.42 4.13
N VAL A 31 -1.99 -13.04 4.70
CA VAL A 31 -1.82 -11.82 5.48
C VAL A 31 -1.11 -10.80 4.64
N PHE A 32 -1.77 -9.67 4.39
CA PHE A 32 -1.17 -8.50 3.77
C PHE A 32 -0.73 -7.52 4.86
N GLY A 33 0.56 -7.22 4.88
CA GLY A 33 1.13 -6.20 5.75
C GLY A 33 0.83 -4.80 5.23
N SER A 34 -0.17 -4.13 5.84
CA SER A 34 -0.59 -2.79 5.45
C SER A 34 0.46 -1.74 5.85
N MET A 35 0.80 -0.87 4.91
CA MET A 35 1.73 0.26 5.08
C MET A 35 1.06 1.54 4.57
N GLY A 36 0.51 2.31 5.50
CA GLY A 36 -0.19 3.56 5.18
C GLY A 36 0.75 4.75 4.95
N PRO A 37 0.19 5.91 4.51
CA PRO A 37 0.98 7.07 4.09
C PRO A 37 1.61 7.86 5.25
N GLY A 38 1.16 7.69 6.48
CA GLY A 38 1.53 8.57 7.58
C GLY A 38 0.97 10.00 7.41
N THR A 39 1.50 10.94 8.18
CA THR A 39 0.99 12.33 8.24
C THR A 39 1.91 13.36 7.58
N ARG A 40 3.03 12.94 6.99
CA ARG A 40 4.03 13.82 6.39
C ARG A 40 4.39 13.37 5.00
N LEU A 41 4.48 14.32 4.06
CA LEU A 41 4.76 14.08 2.66
C LEU A 41 6.14 14.59 2.27
N ILE A 42 6.92 13.74 1.58
CA ILE A 42 8.27 14.09 1.11
C ILE A 42 8.20 15.20 0.07
N SER A 43 7.26 15.11 -0.88
CA SER A 43 7.11 16.11 -1.95
C SER A 43 6.78 17.51 -1.43
N LEU A 44 6.26 17.63 -0.23
CA LEU A 44 6.01 18.91 0.44
C LEU A 44 7.13 19.34 1.40
N GLY A 45 8.24 18.62 1.45
CA GLY A 45 9.37 18.93 2.33
C GLY A 45 9.08 18.75 3.82
N GLN A 46 8.01 18.04 4.19
CA GLN A 46 7.60 17.84 5.58
C GLN A 46 8.44 16.77 6.30
N ILE A 47 9.13 15.95 5.56
CA ILE A 47 10.05 14.91 6.01
C ILE A 47 11.08 14.66 4.90
N ASP A 48 12.32 14.36 5.27
CA ASP A 48 13.34 13.98 4.30
C ASP A 48 13.28 12.49 3.94
N TRP A 49 13.86 12.15 2.80
CA TRP A 49 13.92 10.78 2.29
C TRP A 49 14.58 9.79 3.25
N PRO A 50 15.79 10.05 3.82
CA PRO A 50 16.43 9.11 4.72
C PRO A 50 15.59 8.78 5.96
N THR A 51 14.95 9.78 6.55
CA THR A 51 14.11 9.60 7.75
C THR A 51 12.87 8.76 7.43
N MET A 52 12.20 9.02 6.30
CA MET A 52 11.03 8.25 5.88
C MET A 52 11.42 6.82 5.48
N LEU A 53 12.54 6.64 4.77
CA LEU A 53 13.06 5.33 4.39
C LEU A 53 13.31 4.46 5.64
N ALA A 54 13.99 5.02 6.65
CA ALA A 54 14.25 4.30 7.89
C ALA A 54 12.95 3.91 8.62
N SER A 55 11.96 4.81 8.64
CA SER A 55 10.67 4.55 9.28
C SER A 55 9.90 3.40 8.60
N TYR A 56 9.80 3.44 7.28
CA TYR A 56 9.15 2.36 6.52
C TYR A 56 9.95 1.05 6.55
N ALA A 57 11.28 1.10 6.59
CA ALA A 57 12.10 -0.10 6.72
C ALA A 57 11.86 -0.79 8.07
N ASP A 58 11.75 -0.03 9.17
CA ASP A 58 11.43 -0.59 10.49
C ASP A 58 10.01 -1.22 10.49
N GLN A 59 9.04 -0.59 9.82
CA GLN A 59 7.71 -1.17 9.65
C GLN A 59 7.77 -2.47 8.85
N ALA A 60 8.44 -2.47 7.71
CA ALA A 60 8.57 -3.66 6.85
C ALA A 60 9.26 -4.82 7.56
N ARG A 61 10.33 -4.55 8.34
CA ARG A 61 11.01 -5.58 9.18
C ARG A 61 10.07 -6.20 10.19
N GLY A 62 9.26 -5.38 10.88
CA GLY A 62 8.27 -5.88 11.84
C GLY A 62 7.23 -6.77 11.17
N LEU A 63 6.65 -6.31 10.05
CA LEU A 63 5.67 -7.08 9.28
C LEU A 63 6.22 -8.43 8.80
N LEU A 64 7.46 -8.44 8.25
CA LEU A 64 8.12 -9.68 7.83
C LEU A 64 8.36 -10.64 9.00
N ALA A 65 8.84 -10.12 10.13
CA ALA A 65 9.06 -10.92 11.34
C ALA A 65 7.77 -11.53 11.87
N GLY A 66 6.63 -10.87 11.71
CA GLY A 66 5.30 -11.35 12.07
C GLY A 66 4.63 -12.28 11.05
N GLY A 67 5.31 -12.57 9.93
CA GLY A 67 4.87 -13.58 8.97
C GLY A 67 3.85 -13.14 7.94
N VAL A 68 3.93 -11.91 7.45
CA VAL A 68 3.09 -11.48 6.32
C VAL A 68 3.46 -12.21 5.03
N ASP A 69 2.46 -12.48 4.19
CA ASP A 69 2.64 -13.10 2.87
C ASP A 69 2.96 -12.07 1.78
N ALA A 70 2.52 -10.83 1.95
CA ALA A 70 2.74 -9.75 1.01
C ALA A 70 2.76 -8.39 1.74
N PHE A 71 3.35 -7.37 1.11
CA PHE A 71 3.20 -5.98 1.52
C PHE A 71 2.08 -5.29 0.72
N LEU A 72 1.31 -4.45 1.37
CA LEU A 72 0.33 -3.56 0.76
C LEU A 72 0.63 -2.11 1.15
N ILE A 73 1.26 -1.36 0.25
CA ILE A 73 1.44 0.08 0.38
C ILE A 73 0.13 0.72 -0.08
N GLU A 74 -0.68 1.22 0.85
CA GLU A 74 -2.04 1.66 0.54
C GLU A 74 -2.34 3.09 0.99
N THR A 75 -3.42 3.64 0.45
CA THR A 75 -3.90 5.02 0.69
C THR A 75 -2.82 6.06 0.37
N ALA A 76 -1.96 5.73 -0.58
CA ALA A 76 -0.79 6.55 -0.88
C ALA A 76 -1.17 7.81 -1.67
N GLN A 77 -0.77 8.98 -1.15
CA GLN A 77 -1.14 10.31 -1.65
C GLN A 77 0.01 11.06 -2.31
N ASP A 78 1.24 10.51 -2.26
CA ASP A 78 2.46 11.09 -2.78
C ASP A 78 3.31 10.02 -3.46
N LEU A 79 3.59 10.18 -4.76
CA LEU A 79 4.36 9.21 -5.53
C LEU A 79 5.80 9.05 -5.02
N LEU A 80 6.41 10.12 -4.51
CA LEU A 80 7.75 10.03 -3.92
C LEU A 80 7.74 9.21 -2.64
N GLN A 81 6.68 9.33 -1.84
CA GLN A 81 6.46 8.49 -0.66
C GLN A 81 6.25 7.00 -1.04
N VAL A 82 5.48 6.72 -2.10
CA VAL A 82 5.31 5.36 -2.63
C VAL A 82 6.66 4.74 -2.99
N LYS A 83 7.50 5.47 -3.71
CA LYS A 83 8.86 5.03 -4.07
C LYS A 83 9.70 4.74 -2.83
N CYS A 84 9.59 5.59 -1.81
CA CYS A 84 10.28 5.39 -0.53
C CYS A 84 9.82 4.11 0.17
N ALA A 85 8.51 3.87 0.25
CA ALA A 85 7.95 2.66 0.86
C ALA A 85 8.34 1.39 0.11
N ILE A 86 8.31 1.39 -1.24
CA ILE A 86 8.78 0.25 -2.05
C ILE A 86 10.26 -0.05 -1.75
N ASN A 87 11.12 0.97 -1.77
CA ASN A 87 12.54 0.76 -1.48
C ASN A 87 12.78 0.24 -0.05
N SER A 88 11.97 0.66 0.91
CA SER A 88 12.04 0.15 2.28
C SER A 88 11.64 -1.32 2.37
N CYS A 89 10.60 -1.75 1.63
CA CYS A 89 10.24 -3.16 1.51
C CYS A 89 11.37 -3.98 0.89
N LEU A 90 11.97 -3.47 -0.20
CA LEU A 90 13.09 -4.16 -0.87
C LEU A 90 14.31 -4.31 0.05
N LEU A 91 14.67 -3.28 0.81
CA LEU A 91 15.74 -3.35 1.82
C LEU A 91 15.44 -4.40 2.88
N ALA A 92 14.22 -4.41 3.44
CA ALA A 92 13.85 -5.38 4.46
C ALA A 92 13.83 -6.83 3.93
N LEU A 93 13.43 -7.04 2.68
CA LEU A 93 13.49 -8.35 2.02
C LEU A 93 14.93 -8.81 1.81
N GLU A 94 15.81 -7.93 1.33
CA GLU A 94 17.24 -8.23 1.11
C GLU A 94 17.92 -8.66 2.42
N GLU A 95 17.63 -7.97 3.53
CA GLU A 95 18.18 -8.28 4.86
C GLU A 95 17.86 -9.72 5.34
N VAL A 96 16.73 -10.28 4.93
CA VAL A 96 16.31 -11.65 5.28
C VAL A 96 16.49 -12.66 4.14
N GLY A 97 17.18 -12.26 3.06
CA GLY A 97 17.47 -13.11 1.91
C GLY A 97 16.24 -13.51 1.09
N ARG A 98 15.17 -12.72 1.13
CA ARG A 98 13.93 -12.94 0.36
C ARG A 98 13.84 -11.98 -0.82
N SER A 99 13.01 -12.34 -1.77
CA SER A 99 12.75 -11.54 -2.98
C SER A 99 11.29 -11.09 -3.06
N PRO A 100 10.96 -10.07 -3.90
CA PRO A 100 9.57 -9.70 -4.20
C PRO A 100 8.75 -10.79 -4.90
N ARG A 101 9.37 -11.88 -5.35
CA ARG A 101 8.66 -13.05 -5.86
C ARG A 101 8.10 -13.92 -4.74
N GLU A 102 8.79 -13.96 -3.60
CA GLU A 102 8.41 -14.74 -2.42
C GLU A 102 7.50 -13.95 -1.48
N THR A 103 7.70 -12.63 -1.40
CA THR A 103 6.85 -11.71 -0.66
C THR A 103 6.48 -10.52 -1.56
N PRO A 104 5.40 -10.64 -2.32
CA PRO A 104 4.98 -9.62 -3.28
C PRO A 104 4.70 -8.26 -2.63
N ILE A 105 4.96 -7.20 -3.39
CA ILE A 105 4.64 -5.82 -3.01
C ILE A 105 3.47 -5.35 -3.87
N PHE A 106 2.39 -4.92 -3.25
CA PHE A 106 1.25 -4.28 -3.88
C PHE A 106 1.23 -2.80 -3.53
N VAL A 107 0.79 -1.99 -4.47
CA VAL A 107 0.64 -0.54 -4.30
C VAL A 107 -0.81 -0.16 -4.58
N SER A 108 -1.40 0.63 -3.69
CA SER A 108 -2.74 1.18 -3.86
C SER A 108 -2.69 2.69 -3.63
N LEU A 109 -3.00 3.44 -4.68
CA LEU A 109 -2.96 4.90 -4.69
C LEU A 109 -4.32 5.47 -4.29
N THR A 110 -4.30 6.68 -3.76
CA THR A 110 -5.52 7.45 -3.52
C THR A 110 -5.57 8.61 -4.50
N ILE A 111 -6.58 8.56 -5.39
CA ILE A 111 -6.86 9.60 -6.39
C ILE A 111 -8.07 10.39 -5.91
N GLU A 112 -7.86 11.68 -5.71
CA GLU A 112 -8.89 12.60 -5.26
C GLU A 112 -9.92 12.90 -6.38
N SER A 113 -11.01 13.56 -6.04
CA SER A 113 -12.04 13.98 -7.01
C SER A 113 -11.51 14.92 -8.11
N THR A 114 -10.33 15.49 -7.91
CA THR A 114 -9.58 16.28 -8.92
C THR A 114 -8.96 15.43 -10.03
N GLY A 115 -8.98 14.10 -9.88
CA GLY A 115 -8.35 13.16 -10.83
C GLY A 115 -6.87 12.92 -10.61
N THR A 116 -6.29 13.43 -9.50
CA THR A 116 -4.87 13.28 -9.16
C THR A 116 -4.69 12.84 -7.71
N MET A 117 -3.52 12.33 -7.38
CA MET A 117 -3.07 12.20 -5.98
C MET A 117 -3.01 13.60 -5.35
N LEU A 118 -2.99 13.68 -4.02
CA LEU A 118 -2.98 14.95 -3.28
C LEU A 118 -1.90 15.95 -3.76
N VAL A 119 -0.74 15.46 -4.19
CA VAL A 119 0.37 16.28 -4.69
C VAL A 119 0.39 16.43 -6.22
N GLY A 120 -0.72 16.14 -6.91
CA GLY A 120 -0.93 16.44 -8.33
C GLY A 120 -0.52 15.36 -9.33
N THR A 121 -0.04 14.19 -8.90
CA THR A 121 0.30 13.08 -9.80
C THR A 121 -0.97 12.37 -10.27
N ASP A 122 -1.17 12.24 -11.58
CA ASP A 122 -2.25 11.44 -12.16
C ASP A 122 -1.90 9.95 -12.27
N ILE A 123 -2.88 9.11 -12.61
CA ILE A 123 -2.70 7.66 -12.70
C ILE A 123 -1.74 7.27 -13.83
N ALA A 124 -1.67 8.02 -14.92
CA ALA A 124 -0.80 7.73 -16.04
C ALA A 124 0.68 7.94 -15.69
N ALA A 125 0.98 9.06 -15.05
CA ALA A 125 2.30 9.37 -14.55
C ALA A 125 2.73 8.36 -13.47
N ALA A 126 1.85 8.05 -12.51
CA ALA A 126 2.11 7.07 -11.48
C ALA A 126 2.41 5.68 -12.05
N ALA A 127 1.56 5.16 -12.95
CA ALA A 127 1.75 3.88 -13.59
C ALA A 127 3.06 3.82 -14.38
N THR A 128 3.38 4.88 -15.13
CA THR A 128 4.63 4.97 -15.90
C THR A 128 5.86 4.84 -15.00
N VAL A 129 5.88 5.56 -13.88
CA VAL A 129 7.00 5.52 -12.92
C VAL A 129 7.08 4.16 -12.25
N LEU A 130 5.93 3.59 -11.82
CA LEU A 130 5.88 2.36 -11.05
C LEU A 130 6.15 1.10 -11.87
N LYS A 131 6.05 1.15 -13.22
CA LYS A 131 6.48 0.05 -14.09
C LYS A 131 7.94 -0.37 -13.87
N GLY A 132 8.80 0.56 -13.49
CA GLY A 132 10.21 0.30 -13.21
C GLY A 132 10.48 -0.44 -11.89
N TYR A 133 9.47 -0.62 -11.04
CA TYR A 133 9.60 -1.29 -9.75
C TYR A 133 9.11 -2.73 -9.78
N PRO A 134 9.70 -3.64 -8.98
CA PRO A 134 9.30 -5.04 -8.92
C PRO A 134 8.05 -5.23 -8.03
N ILE A 135 6.98 -4.51 -8.32
CA ILE A 135 5.69 -4.62 -7.62
C ILE A 135 4.78 -5.62 -8.34
N ALA A 136 3.99 -6.37 -7.58
CA ALA A 136 3.07 -7.39 -8.12
C ALA A 136 1.78 -6.79 -8.67
N GLY A 137 1.33 -5.69 -8.12
CA GLY A 137 0.09 -5.04 -8.52
C GLY A 137 0.04 -3.57 -8.20
N LEU A 138 -0.80 -2.85 -8.94
CA LEU A 138 -1.11 -1.44 -8.76
C LEU A 138 -2.63 -1.27 -8.73
N GLY A 139 -3.13 -0.47 -7.82
CA GLY A 139 -4.56 -0.22 -7.71
C GLY A 139 -4.90 1.10 -7.06
N LEU A 140 -6.17 1.21 -6.70
CA LEU A 140 -6.74 2.39 -6.07
C LEU A 140 -7.57 2.01 -4.85
N ASN A 141 -7.54 2.84 -3.82
CA ASN A 141 -8.44 2.74 -2.67
C ASN A 141 -8.81 4.12 -2.13
N CYS A 142 -9.93 4.16 -1.41
CA CYS A 142 -10.42 5.34 -0.69
C CYS A 142 -10.73 6.57 -1.59
N ALA A 143 -10.73 7.75 -1.00
CA ALA A 143 -11.06 9.07 -1.55
C ALA A 143 -12.43 9.15 -2.22
N THR A 144 -12.71 8.31 -3.23
CA THR A 144 -13.87 8.41 -4.10
C THR A 144 -14.66 7.09 -4.17
N GLY A 145 -15.82 7.14 -4.82
CA GLY A 145 -16.67 5.98 -5.08
C GLY A 145 -16.33 5.25 -6.38
N PRO A 146 -17.06 4.17 -6.70
CA PRO A 146 -16.80 3.37 -7.89
C PRO A 146 -16.86 4.14 -9.21
N ARG A 147 -17.76 5.12 -9.28
CA ARG A 147 -17.98 5.92 -10.50
C ARG A 147 -16.75 6.76 -10.82
N GLU A 148 -16.21 7.43 -9.83
CA GLU A 148 -15.04 8.30 -9.96
C GLU A 148 -13.76 7.50 -10.17
N MET A 149 -13.67 6.29 -9.61
CA MET A 149 -12.51 5.39 -9.83
C MET A 149 -12.49 4.76 -11.22
N LEU A 150 -13.64 4.56 -11.84
CA LEU A 150 -13.77 3.81 -13.10
C LEU A 150 -12.81 4.28 -14.20
N PRO A 151 -12.67 5.58 -14.54
CA PRO A 151 -11.75 6.03 -15.58
C PRO A 151 -10.29 5.67 -15.32
N HIS A 152 -9.87 5.69 -14.06
CA HIS A 152 -8.50 5.35 -13.65
C HIS A 152 -8.24 3.85 -13.74
N ILE A 153 -9.22 3.02 -13.37
CA ILE A 153 -9.15 1.56 -13.52
C ILE A 153 -9.18 1.15 -14.98
N GLU A 154 -9.99 1.80 -15.83
CA GLU A 154 -9.96 1.59 -17.26
C GLU A 154 -8.61 1.95 -17.89
N TYR A 155 -7.96 3.02 -17.41
CA TYR A 155 -6.61 3.38 -17.82
C TYR A 155 -5.62 2.27 -17.46
N LEU A 156 -5.64 1.80 -16.21
CA LEU A 156 -4.78 0.70 -15.77
C LEU A 156 -5.05 -0.58 -16.58
N GLY A 157 -6.31 -0.93 -16.82
CA GLY A 157 -6.67 -2.10 -17.62
C GLY A 157 -6.12 -2.10 -19.04
N LYS A 158 -5.83 -0.92 -19.59
CA LYS A 158 -5.26 -0.75 -20.94
C LYS A 158 -3.73 -0.66 -20.95
N HIS A 159 -3.12 -0.15 -19.87
CA HIS A 159 -1.72 0.28 -19.87
C HIS A 159 -0.85 -0.40 -18.81
N TRP A 160 -1.44 -1.15 -17.88
CA TRP A 160 -0.75 -1.88 -16.83
C TRP A 160 -0.82 -3.38 -17.10
N ASP A 161 0.31 -4.07 -17.04
CA ASP A 161 0.49 -5.47 -17.43
C ASP A 161 0.55 -6.46 -16.26
N ARG A 162 0.29 -5.97 -15.04
CA ARG A 162 0.30 -6.77 -13.81
C ARG A 162 -1.07 -6.72 -13.13
N LEU A 163 -1.19 -7.24 -11.91
CA LEU A 163 -2.45 -7.26 -11.16
C LEU A 163 -2.97 -5.84 -10.89
N ILE A 164 -4.30 -5.70 -10.91
CA ILE A 164 -4.99 -4.44 -10.61
C ILE A 164 -5.93 -4.68 -9.45
N SER A 165 -5.91 -3.76 -8.46
CA SER A 165 -6.88 -3.73 -7.36
C SER A 165 -7.74 -2.47 -7.41
N CYS A 166 -9.00 -2.60 -6.96
CA CYS A 166 -9.93 -1.49 -6.88
C CYS A 166 -10.78 -1.63 -5.62
N VAL A 167 -10.57 -0.72 -4.66
CA VAL A 167 -11.25 -0.73 -3.35
C VAL A 167 -11.88 0.64 -3.10
N PRO A 168 -13.00 0.96 -3.77
CA PRO A 168 -13.67 2.25 -3.63
C PRO A 168 -14.40 2.36 -2.28
N ASN A 169 -14.67 3.60 -1.86
CA ASN A 169 -15.62 3.86 -0.77
C ASN A 169 -17.04 3.44 -1.18
N ALA A 170 -17.80 2.94 -0.23
CA ALA A 170 -19.21 2.59 -0.44
C ALA A 170 -20.14 3.82 -0.59
N GLY A 171 -19.59 4.98 -0.47
CA GLY A 171 -20.22 6.31 -0.52
C GLY A 171 -19.51 7.24 0.47
N LEU A 172 -19.75 8.54 0.33
CA LEU A 172 -19.31 9.52 1.32
C LEU A 172 -20.33 9.56 2.47
N PRO A 173 -19.91 9.74 3.72
CA PRO A 173 -20.81 9.97 4.83
C PRO A 173 -21.70 11.19 4.53
N VAL A 174 -23.01 11.02 4.64
CA VAL A 174 -23.98 12.10 4.47
C VAL A 174 -24.57 12.44 5.83
N LEU A 175 -24.53 13.72 6.20
CA LEU A 175 -25.16 14.19 7.43
C LEU A 175 -26.66 14.27 7.21
N VAL A 176 -27.44 13.39 7.87
CA VAL A 176 -28.88 13.45 7.88
C VAL A 176 -29.34 13.76 9.32
N ASP A 177 -30.00 14.88 9.54
CA ASP A 177 -30.49 15.33 10.85
C ASP A 177 -29.40 15.31 11.95
N GLY A 178 -28.18 15.73 11.60
CA GLY A 178 -27.03 15.78 12.53
C GLY A 178 -26.43 14.42 12.88
N ARG A 179 -26.76 13.35 12.15
CA ARG A 179 -26.20 12.00 12.27
C ARG A 179 -25.56 11.57 10.94
N THR A 180 -24.40 10.91 11.01
CA THR A 180 -23.72 10.28 9.86
C THR A 180 -24.14 8.83 9.75
#